data_52c51f4f08521b652dd2f5a7cd7c10d3
#
_entry.id   52c51f4f08521b652dd2f5a7cd7c10d3
#
_cell.length_a   1.000
_cell.length_b   1.000
_cell.length_c   1.000
_cell.angle_alpha   90.00
_cell.angle_beta   90.00
_cell.angle_gamma   90.00
#
_symmetry.space_group_name_H-M   'P 1'
#
loop_
_entity.id
_entity.type
_entity.pdbx_description
1 polymer ?
#
loop_
_entity_poly.entity_id
_entity_poly.type
_entity_poly.pdbx_seq_one_letter_code
_entity_poly.pdbx_strand_id
1 'polypeptide(L)'
;VVLRISHALNGNAFAYNQDFTINGVTNYFTRLQYYLSGISIHHDGGQITPLNNVYVLASGHIKSYYLGSYTFNQVESISFDVGVDQAANAGNTVNYPSHHPLGPQSPPMDWGWPSGYFFVVSDGFTDSNNDGTPNAPFSLQALGNQMLTSIDPISVNPTSSNDTIYVDLIANADKFLHGLDLDAIGVDHSSSPSNLAMCNNALNMSVFEAGFINTSIENEPSRNFVHVDYTLPYAPTFNYHFNSTNQINLDIYGVDGKHIIHHSNLPHEGSYFPLKEFSSGIYILSLSNGKDKITKKYTVTQ
;
A
#
# COMPACT_ATOMS: atom_id res chain seq x y z
N VAL A 1 -4.25 1.82 -15.95
CA VAL A 1 -2.90 1.62 -15.37
C VAL A 1 -3.05 1.27 -13.91
N VAL A 2 -2.32 0.26 -13.47
CA VAL A 2 -2.27 -0.17 -12.08
C VAL A 2 -0.82 -0.12 -11.61
N LEU A 3 -0.55 0.62 -10.54
CA LEU A 3 0.72 0.59 -9.82
C LEU A 3 0.69 -0.56 -8.83
N ARG A 4 1.69 -1.45 -8.86
CA ARG A 4 1.88 -2.48 -7.84
C ARG A 4 3.14 -2.14 -7.04
N ILE A 5 3.01 -2.12 -5.72
CA ILE A 5 4.14 -1.88 -4.81
C ILE A 5 4.32 -3.10 -3.93
N SER A 6 5.44 -3.78 -4.07
CA SER A 6 5.87 -4.80 -3.14
C SER A 6 6.86 -4.19 -2.14
N HIS A 7 6.64 -4.42 -0.85
CA HIS A 7 7.55 -3.92 0.18
C HIS A 7 8.62 -4.97 0.50
N ALA A 8 9.83 -4.49 0.78
CA ALA A 8 10.98 -5.31 1.16
C ALA A 8 11.57 -4.88 2.51
N LEU A 9 12.17 -5.82 3.21
CA LEU A 9 13.02 -5.62 4.39
C LEU A 9 14.35 -6.34 4.17
N ASN A 10 15.45 -5.61 4.12
CA ASN A 10 16.77 -6.17 3.87
C ASN A 10 16.79 -7.13 2.65
N GLY A 11 16.09 -6.76 1.57
CA GLY A 11 15.99 -7.53 0.33
C GLY A 11 15.02 -8.73 0.36
N ASN A 12 14.38 -9.01 1.49
CA ASN A 12 13.35 -10.03 1.64
C ASN A 12 11.95 -9.41 1.59
N ALA A 13 10.92 -10.24 1.36
CA ALA A 13 9.56 -9.78 1.40
C ALA A 13 9.19 -9.19 2.77
N PHE A 14 8.52 -8.04 2.77
CA PHE A 14 8.08 -7.37 3.98
C PHE A 14 6.97 -8.15 4.69
N ALA A 15 7.08 -8.24 6.02
CA ALA A 15 5.97 -8.59 6.89
C ALA A 15 6.02 -7.73 8.17
N TYR A 16 4.86 -7.39 8.71
CA TYR A 16 4.78 -6.75 10.03
C TYR A 16 5.19 -7.73 11.13
N ASN A 17 5.78 -7.19 12.19
CA ASN A 17 6.31 -7.96 13.32
C ASN A 17 7.38 -8.99 12.92
N GLN A 18 8.04 -8.76 11.80
CA GLN A 18 9.21 -9.51 11.35
C GLN A 18 10.45 -8.70 11.70
N ASP A 19 11.40 -9.34 12.38
CA ASP A 19 12.66 -8.73 12.72
C ASP A 19 13.50 -8.40 11.48
N PHE A 20 14.10 -7.24 11.50
CA PHE A 20 15.09 -6.81 10.51
C PHE A 20 16.19 -6.02 11.20
N THR A 21 17.36 -5.93 10.56
CA THR A 21 18.48 -5.18 11.11
C THR A 21 18.67 -3.89 10.33
N ILE A 22 18.75 -2.76 11.04
CA ILE A 22 19.17 -1.48 10.48
C ILE A 22 20.14 -0.81 11.43
N ASN A 23 21.19 -0.21 10.89
CA ASN A 23 22.28 0.42 11.67
C ASN A 23 22.90 -0.51 12.74
N GLY A 24 22.84 -1.82 12.52
CA GLY A 24 23.32 -2.83 13.48
C GLY A 24 22.36 -3.19 14.60
N VAL A 25 21.17 -2.60 14.64
CA VAL A 25 20.14 -2.81 15.68
C VAL A 25 18.98 -3.62 15.10
N THR A 26 18.42 -4.55 15.91
CA THR A 26 17.24 -5.32 15.54
C THR A 26 15.97 -4.50 15.76
N ASN A 27 15.08 -4.54 14.79
CA ASN A 27 13.82 -3.77 14.77
C ASN A 27 12.70 -4.59 14.17
N TYR A 28 11.44 -4.20 14.40
CA TYR A 28 10.31 -4.62 13.57
C TYR A 28 9.29 -3.49 13.41
N PHE A 29 8.56 -3.52 12.28
CA PHE A 29 7.45 -2.60 12.03
C PHE A 29 6.14 -3.17 12.57
N THR A 30 5.33 -2.29 13.18
CA THR A 30 3.91 -2.53 13.47
C THR A 30 3.00 -1.75 12.51
N ARG A 31 3.52 -0.65 11.93
CA ARG A 31 2.83 0.17 10.95
C ARG A 31 3.83 0.78 9.98
N LEU A 32 3.51 0.73 8.69
CA LEU A 32 4.18 1.47 7.62
C LEU A 32 3.13 1.94 6.64
N GLN A 33 2.97 3.25 6.53
CA GLN A 33 2.06 3.89 5.57
C GLN A 33 2.69 5.17 5.04
N TYR A 34 2.47 5.47 3.77
CA TYR A 34 2.95 6.71 3.18
C TYR A 34 2.08 7.12 1.99
N TYR A 35 2.01 8.41 1.74
CA TYR A 35 1.33 8.93 0.56
C TYR A 35 2.26 9.01 -0.62
N LEU A 36 1.70 8.78 -1.83
CA LEU A 36 2.28 9.18 -3.10
C LEU A 36 1.33 10.19 -3.76
N SER A 37 1.91 11.28 -4.25
CA SER A 37 1.22 12.34 -5.00
C SER A 37 2.06 12.79 -6.20
N GLY A 38 1.60 13.72 -7.01
CA GLY A 38 2.37 14.24 -8.14
C GLY A 38 2.80 13.18 -9.15
N ILE A 39 2.07 12.07 -9.23
CA ILE A 39 2.42 10.91 -10.05
C ILE A 39 2.43 11.30 -11.52
N SER A 40 3.50 10.94 -12.23
CA SER A 40 3.62 11.15 -13.67
C SER A 40 4.11 9.88 -14.36
N ILE A 41 3.49 9.54 -15.49
CA ILE A 41 3.90 8.42 -16.34
C ILE A 41 4.67 8.97 -17.52
N HIS A 42 5.88 8.45 -17.73
CA HIS A 42 6.69 8.71 -18.90
C HIS A 42 6.48 7.58 -19.90
N HIS A 43 6.15 7.91 -21.13
CA HIS A 43 5.70 6.93 -22.12
C HIS A 43 5.96 7.35 -23.57
N ASP A 44 5.81 6.43 -24.51
CA ASP A 44 5.72 6.65 -25.97
C ASP A 44 6.83 7.55 -26.51
N GLY A 45 8.10 7.30 -26.14
CA GLY A 45 9.26 8.02 -26.63
C GLY A 45 9.51 9.36 -25.94
N GLY A 46 9.29 9.43 -24.63
CA GLY A 46 9.60 10.57 -23.78
C GLY A 46 8.45 11.54 -23.55
N GLN A 47 7.21 11.15 -23.88
CA GLN A 47 6.03 11.91 -23.47
C GLN A 47 5.82 11.76 -21.97
N ILE A 48 5.27 12.80 -21.32
CA ILE A 48 4.99 12.79 -19.87
C ILE A 48 3.52 13.12 -19.66
N THR A 49 2.81 12.23 -18.97
CA THR A 49 1.42 12.46 -18.57
C THR A 49 1.35 12.57 -17.06
N PRO A 50 1.12 13.78 -16.50
CA PRO A 50 0.86 13.93 -15.08
C PRO A 50 -0.54 13.39 -14.74
N LEU A 51 -0.64 12.59 -13.69
CA LEU A 51 -1.89 12.04 -13.20
C LEU A 51 -2.50 12.99 -12.17
N ASN A 52 -3.23 14.00 -12.65
CA ASN A 52 -3.79 15.04 -11.80
C ASN A 52 -4.81 14.48 -10.82
N ASN A 53 -4.72 14.89 -9.54
CA ASN A 53 -5.61 14.47 -8.46
C ASN A 53 -5.61 12.95 -8.18
N VAL A 54 -4.56 12.25 -8.59
CA VAL A 54 -4.33 10.85 -8.24
C VAL A 54 -3.43 10.80 -7.03
N TYR A 55 -3.93 10.21 -5.96
CA TYR A 55 -3.20 9.98 -4.71
C TYR A 55 -3.19 8.49 -4.41
N VAL A 56 -2.11 8.02 -3.82
CA VAL A 56 -1.99 6.65 -3.32
C VAL A 56 -1.66 6.71 -1.84
N LEU A 57 -2.39 5.98 -1.02
CA LEU A 57 -1.99 5.68 0.35
C LEU A 57 -1.41 4.26 0.36
N ALA A 58 -0.10 4.19 0.32
CA ALA A 58 0.63 2.93 0.32
C ALA A 58 0.77 2.37 1.73
N SER A 59 0.73 1.05 1.85
CA SER A 59 0.97 0.34 3.10
C SER A 59 1.59 -1.02 2.83
N GLY A 60 2.24 -1.62 3.84
CA GLY A 60 2.83 -2.95 3.72
C GLY A 60 1.83 -4.09 3.43
N HIS A 61 0.53 -3.83 3.52
CA HIS A 61 -0.52 -4.82 3.22
C HIS A 61 -1.10 -4.70 1.82
N ILE A 62 -1.16 -3.49 1.27
CA ILE A 62 -1.80 -3.22 -0.02
C ILE A 62 -0.71 -3.23 -1.10
N LYS A 63 -0.93 -4.00 -2.16
CA LYS A 63 0.07 -4.19 -3.21
C LYS A 63 -0.33 -3.58 -4.56
N SER A 64 -1.60 -3.20 -4.77
CA SER A 64 -2.10 -2.74 -6.06
C SER A 64 -2.94 -1.49 -5.92
N TYR A 65 -2.65 -0.48 -6.76
CA TYR A 65 -3.29 0.83 -6.74
C TYR A 65 -3.71 1.20 -8.16
N TYR A 66 -4.99 1.43 -8.36
CA TYR A 66 -5.51 1.89 -9.65
C TYR A 66 -5.22 3.38 -9.83
N LEU A 67 -4.47 3.70 -10.89
CA LEU A 67 -4.08 5.08 -11.19
C LEU A 67 -5.01 5.77 -12.18
N GLY A 68 -5.86 5.03 -12.88
CA GLY A 68 -6.79 5.57 -13.88
C GLY A 68 -6.74 4.81 -15.21
N SER A 69 -7.63 5.20 -16.13
CA SER A 69 -7.71 4.68 -17.49
C SER A 69 -6.96 5.60 -18.44
N TYR A 70 -5.89 5.12 -19.04
CA TYR A 70 -5.03 5.84 -19.99
C TYR A 70 -4.68 4.92 -21.16
N THR A 71 -4.49 5.52 -22.35
CA THR A 71 -4.04 4.78 -23.53
C THR A 71 -2.57 5.11 -23.77
N PHE A 72 -1.69 4.22 -23.34
CA PHE A 72 -0.25 4.29 -23.61
C PHE A 72 0.14 3.08 -24.45
N ASN A 73 1.01 3.27 -25.47
CA ASN A 73 1.58 2.16 -26.22
C ASN A 73 2.74 1.51 -25.45
N GLN A 74 3.56 2.35 -24.79
CA GLN A 74 4.70 1.91 -24.01
C GLN A 74 4.89 2.83 -22.80
N VAL A 75 4.90 2.29 -21.60
CA VAL A 75 5.30 2.99 -20.38
C VAL A 75 6.80 2.75 -20.16
N GLU A 76 7.56 3.80 -19.89
CA GLU A 76 9.02 3.81 -19.80
C GLU A 76 9.51 4.02 -18.37
N SER A 77 8.89 4.97 -17.66
CA SER A 77 9.22 5.25 -16.27
C SER A 77 8.05 5.90 -15.53
N ILE A 78 8.15 5.91 -14.22
CA ILE A 78 7.21 6.58 -13.32
C ILE A 78 7.98 7.52 -12.39
N SER A 79 7.45 8.71 -12.14
CA SER A 79 7.94 9.62 -11.10
C SER A 79 6.79 10.04 -10.20
N PHE A 80 7.07 10.40 -8.97
CA PHE A 80 6.08 10.79 -7.98
C PHE A 80 6.74 11.53 -6.80
N ASP A 81 5.91 12.13 -5.96
CA ASP A 81 6.32 12.68 -4.68
C ASP A 81 5.89 11.73 -3.56
N VAL A 82 6.76 11.50 -2.57
CA VAL A 82 6.41 10.89 -1.28
C VAL A 82 5.84 11.98 -0.39
N GLY A 83 4.57 11.85 -0.07
CA GLY A 83 3.82 12.84 0.70
C GLY A 83 2.58 13.34 -0.05
N VAL A 84 2.04 14.45 0.42
CA VAL A 84 0.84 15.09 -0.12
C VAL A 84 1.21 16.50 -0.58
N ASP A 85 0.82 16.88 -1.80
CA ASP A 85 1.10 18.22 -2.33
C ASP A 85 0.51 19.31 -1.44
N GLN A 86 1.10 20.51 -1.50
CA GLN A 86 0.76 21.61 -0.60
C GLN A 86 -0.72 21.99 -0.65
N ALA A 87 -1.34 21.95 -1.82
CA ALA A 87 -2.72 22.35 -1.99
C ALA A 87 -3.68 21.36 -1.31
N ALA A 88 -3.44 20.06 -1.49
CA ALA A 88 -4.21 19.02 -0.85
C ALA A 88 -3.91 18.94 0.66
N ASN A 89 -2.64 19.12 1.08
CA ASN A 89 -2.24 19.13 2.49
C ASN A 89 -2.86 20.31 3.28
N ALA A 90 -3.22 21.38 2.61
CA ALA A 90 -4.00 22.48 3.19
C ALA A 90 -5.50 22.16 3.33
N GLY A 91 -5.97 21.05 2.75
CA GLY A 91 -7.36 20.61 2.81
C GLY A 91 -7.69 19.84 4.09
N ASN A 92 -8.97 19.53 4.27
CA ASN A 92 -9.45 18.74 5.40
C ASN A 92 -9.93 17.37 4.92
N THR A 93 -9.55 16.31 5.62
CA THR A 93 -9.90 14.91 5.30
C THR A 93 -11.41 14.70 5.13
N VAL A 94 -12.24 15.44 5.90
CA VAL A 94 -13.71 15.33 5.81
C VAL A 94 -14.31 15.81 4.48
N ASN A 95 -13.51 16.52 3.66
CA ASN A 95 -13.94 16.95 2.33
C ASN A 95 -13.84 15.84 1.28
N TYR A 96 -13.23 14.72 1.64
CA TYR A 96 -13.07 13.57 0.77
C TYR A 96 -13.94 12.40 1.26
N PRO A 97 -14.45 11.57 0.35
CA PRO A 97 -15.12 10.33 0.74
C PRO A 97 -14.18 9.44 1.57
N SER A 98 -14.75 8.61 2.46
CA SER A 98 -13.96 7.73 3.36
C SER A 98 -13.04 6.74 2.64
N HIS A 99 -13.30 6.45 1.38
CA HIS A 99 -12.49 5.57 0.53
C HIS A 99 -11.39 6.30 -0.26
N HIS A 100 -11.45 7.63 -0.32
CA HIS A 100 -10.41 8.40 -0.99
C HIS A 100 -9.12 8.33 -0.16
N PRO A 101 -7.93 8.21 -0.77
CA PRO A 101 -6.68 8.19 -0.01
C PRO A 101 -6.54 9.36 0.97
N LEU A 102 -7.02 10.54 0.58
CA LEU A 102 -7.04 11.74 1.43
C LEU A 102 -8.28 11.86 2.34
N GLY A 103 -9.20 10.89 2.31
CA GLY A 103 -10.34 10.84 3.23
C GLY A 103 -9.95 10.36 4.63
N PRO A 104 -10.91 10.31 5.57
CA PRO A 104 -10.66 9.80 6.91
C PRO A 104 -10.15 8.34 6.87
N GLN A 105 -9.00 8.08 7.47
CA GLN A 105 -8.36 6.77 7.52
C GLN A 105 -8.49 6.12 8.92
N SER A 106 -8.33 4.80 8.99
CA SER A 106 -8.23 4.05 10.24
C SER A 106 -7.10 3.01 10.14
N PRO A 107 -5.98 3.18 10.89
CA PRO A 107 -5.64 4.31 11.77
C PRO A 107 -5.55 5.64 11.03
N PRO A 108 -5.73 6.79 11.72
CA PRO A 108 -5.67 8.10 11.08
C PRO A 108 -4.34 8.35 10.36
N MET A 109 -4.42 9.02 9.21
CA MET A 109 -3.28 9.51 8.43
C MET A 109 -3.24 11.04 8.42
N ASP A 110 -3.80 11.68 9.42
CA ASP A 110 -3.77 13.13 9.67
C ASP A 110 -3.76 13.41 11.18
N TRP A 111 -3.22 14.58 11.53
CA TRP A 111 -3.21 15.08 12.92
C TRP A 111 -4.41 15.98 13.20
N GLY A 112 -5.34 16.05 12.25
CA GLY A 112 -6.43 17.02 12.25
C GLY A 112 -6.00 18.37 11.68
N TRP A 113 -6.99 19.16 11.30
CA TRP A 113 -6.76 20.49 10.75
C TRP A 113 -6.36 21.47 11.87
N PRO A 114 -5.34 22.35 11.69
CA PRO A 114 -4.64 22.68 10.43
C PRO A 114 -3.31 21.92 10.20
N SER A 115 -2.99 20.89 10.94
CA SER A 115 -1.68 20.24 10.90
C SER A 115 -1.44 19.42 9.63
N GLY A 116 -2.53 19.01 8.95
CA GLY A 116 -2.46 18.29 7.68
C GLY A 116 -2.22 16.80 7.82
N TYR A 117 -1.75 16.19 6.73
CA TYR A 117 -1.53 14.76 6.61
C TYR A 117 -0.17 14.33 7.16
N PHE A 118 -0.07 13.08 7.64
CA PHE A 118 1.20 12.40 7.79
C PHE A 118 1.68 11.93 6.42
N PHE A 119 2.87 12.37 6.00
CA PHE A 119 3.40 12.00 4.69
C PHE A 119 3.98 10.59 4.70
N VAL A 120 4.70 10.26 5.79
CA VAL A 120 5.20 8.92 6.08
C VAL A 120 4.92 8.61 7.54
N VAL A 121 4.40 7.42 7.80
CA VAL A 121 4.23 6.85 9.15
C VAL A 121 5.03 5.58 9.24
N SER A 122 5.87 5.50 10.26
CA SER A 122 6.69 4.34 10.57
C SER A 122 6.63 4.08 12.07
N ASP A 123 5.86 3.08 12.49
CA ASP A 123 5.75 2.68 13.89
C ASP A 123 6.29 1.27 14.06
N GLY A 124 6.92 0.99 15.21
CA GLY A 124 7.50 -0.29 15.49
C GLY A 124 8.21 -0.38 16.83
N PHE A 125 9.12 -1.33 16.93
CA PHE A 125 9.97 -1.51 18.09
C PHE A 125 11.43 -1.66 17.67
N THR A 126 12.34 -1.17 18.53
CA THR A 126 13.78 -1.24 18.40
C THR A 126 14.39 -1.93 19.61
N ASP A 127 15.51 -2.61 19.40
CA ASP A 127 16.29 -3.25 20.48
C ASP A 127 17.19 -2.20 21.15
N SER A 128 16.69 -1.57 22.22
CA SER A 128 17.40 -0.48 22.92
C SER A 128 18.49 -0.99 23.87
N ASN A 129 18.42 -2.24 24.29
CA ASN A 129 19.39 -2.82 25.22
C ASN A 129 20.41 -3.76 24.56
N ASN A 130 20.33 -3.94 23.23
CA ASN A 130 21.20 -4.76 22.39
C ASN A 130 21.23 -6.24 22.83
N ASP A 131 20.10 -6.79 23.30
CA ASP A 131 19.97 -8.21 23.60
C ASP A 131 19.45 -9.06 22.43
N GLY A 132 19.19 -8.43 21.29
CA GLY A 132 18.65 -9.03 20.07
C GLY A 132 17.13 -9.02 19.99
N THR A 133 16.43 -8.47 21.02
CA THR A 133 14.97 -8.46 21.09
C THR A 133 14.45 -7.02 21.12
N PRO A 134 13.70 -6.56 20.09
CA PRO A 134 13.11 -5.24 20.10
C PRO A 134 12.16 -5.04 21.29
N ASN A 135 12.47 -4.05 22.13
CA ASN A 135 11.81 -3.81 23.42
C ASN A 135 11.34 -2.37 23.63
N ALA A 136 11.87 -1.42 22.89
CA ALA A 136 11.50 0.00 22.98
C ALA A 136 10.66 0.43 21.78
N PRO A 137 9.50 1.08 21.96
CA PRO A 137 8.67 1.52 20.86
C PRO A 137 9.28 2.74 20.16
N PHE A 138 9.19 2.78 18.83
CA PHE A 138 9.39 3.99 18.04
C PHE A 138 8.12 4.32 17.25
N SER A 139 7.87 5.62 17.03
CA SER A 139 6.77 6.10 16.21
C SER A 139 7.19 7.41 15.53
N LEU A 140 7.46 7.35 14.24
CA LEU A 140 7.80 8.49 13.41
C LEU A 140 6.64 8.80 12.49
N GLN A 141 6.08 10.01 12.64
CA GLN A 141 4.94 10.47 11.82
C GLN A 141 5.29 11.85 11.24
N ALA A 142 5.79 11.83 10.01
CA ALA A 142 6.28 13.01 9.32
C ALA A 142 5.11 13.86 8.82
N LEU A 143 5.07 15.13 9.22
CA LEU A 143 4.03 16.09 8.82
C LEU A 143 4.62 17.44 8.42
N GLY A 144 3.90 18.13 7.53
CA GLY A 144 4.28 19.46 7.06
C GLY A 144 4.86 19.45 5.64
N ASN A 145 4.63 20.52 4.88
CA ASN A 145 4.96 20.61 3.45
C ASN A 145 6.45 20.40 3.14
N GLN A 146 7.34 20.69 4.10
CA GLN A 146 8.79 20.47 3.94
C GLN A 146 9.20 18.99 3.91
N MET A 147 8.28 18.09 4.26
CA MET A 147 8.49 16.64 4.20
C MET A 147 8.25 16.05 2.81
N LEU A 148 7.68 16.83 1.87
CA LEU A 148 7.43 16.37 0.50
C LEU A 148 8.75 16.08 -0.18
N THR A 149 8.94 14.85 -0.64
CA THR A 149 10.17 14.38 -1.27
C THR A 149 9.88 13.88 -2.67
N SER A 150 10.40 14.56 -3.68
CA SER A 150 10.25 14.15 -5.08
C SER A 150 11.18 13.00 -5.41
N ILE A 151 10.66 11.99 -6.07
CA ILE A 151 11.39 10.82 -6.56
C ILE A 151 11.61 10.96 -8.07
N ASP A 152 12.89 10.89 -8.46
CA ASP A 152 13.29 10.92 -9.85
C ASP A 152 12.64 9.78 -10.65
N PRO A 153 12.50 9.94 -11.99
CA PRO A 153 11.89 8.91 -12.83
C PRO A 153 12.58 7.55 -12.69
N ILE A 154 11.82 6.57 -12.23
CA ILE A 154 12.26 5.17 -12.11
C ILE A 154 11.89 4.46 -13.41
N SER A 155 12.89 4.01 -14.15
CA SER A 155 12.68 3.19 -15.36
C SER A 155 12.02 1.87 -15.01
N VAL A 156 10.94 1.52 -15.70
CA VAL A 156 10.14 0.31 -15.40
C VAL A 156 10.02 -0.60 -16.61
N ASN A 157 9.76 -1.87 -16.36
CA ASN A 157 9.41 -2.86 -17.36
C ASN A 157 7.96 -3.30 -17.12
N PRO A 158 6.96 -2.55 -17.63
CA PRO A 158 5.56 -2.83 -17.36
C PRO A 158 5.13 -4.16 -17.98
N THR A 159 4.18 -4.80 -17.33
CA THR A 159 3.48 -5.97 -17.88
C THR A 159 2.06 -5.58 -18.28
N SER A 160 1.49 -6.25 -19.27
CA SER A 160 0.11 -5.98 -19.71
C SER A 160 -0.71 -7.26 -19.68
N SER A 161 -1.92 -7.17 -19.17
CA SER A 161 -2.90 -8.26 -19.17
C SER A 161 -4.32 -7.69 -19.16
N ASN A 162 -5.20 -8.22 -20.02
CA ASN A 162 -6.61 -7.82 -20.11
C ASN A 162 -6.80 -6.29 -20.17
N ASP A 163 -6.13 -5.62 -21.13
CA ASP A 163 -6.15 -4.17 -21.33
C ASP A 163 -5.67 -3.34 -20.13
N THR A 164 -4.98 -3.97 -19.18
CA THR A 164 -4.40 -3.31 -18.02
C THR A 164 -2.89 -3.31 -18.10
N ILE A 165 -2.28 -2.13 -17.95
CA ILE A 165 -0.84 -1.95 -17.81
C ILE A 165 -0.50 -1.95 -16.32
N TYR A 166 0.40 -2.83 -15.90
CA TYR A 166 0.93 -2.93 -14.55
C TYR A 166 2.32 -2.32 -14.49
N VAL A 167 2.49 -1.36 -13.60
CA VAL A 167 3.78 -0.73 -13.28
C VAL A 167 4.22 -1.26 -11.92
N ASP A 168 5.39 -1.89 -11.86
CA ASP A 168 5.87 -2.62 -10.70
C ASP A 168 7.00 -1.89 -10.01
N LEU A 169 6.85 -1.66 -8.70
CA LEU A 169 7.87 -1.09 -7.83
C LEU A 169 8.12 -1.98 -6.61
N ILE A 170 9.36 -1.99 -6.16
CA ILE A 170 9.77 -2.47 -4.84
C ILE A 170 9.98 -1.24 -3.97
N ALA A 171 9.40 -1.23 -2.76
CA ALA A 171 9.67 -0.24 -1.72
C ALA A 171 10.48 -0.90 -0.59
N ASN A 172 11.75 -0.56 -0.48
CA ASN A 172 12.66 -1.06 0.55
C ASN A 172 12.38 -0.33 1.88
N ALA A 173 11.51 -0.90 2.71
CA ALA A 173 10.96 -0.26 3.90
C ALA A 173 12.03 0.11 4.95
N ASP A 174 13.05 -0.74 5.11
CA ASP A 174 14.18 -0.51 6.01
C ASP A 174 14.96 0.76 5.63
N LYS A 175 15.04 1.08 4.35
CA LYS A 175 15.78 2.25 3.86
C LYS A 175 15.17 3.59 4.30
N PHE A 176 13.86 3.66 4.59
CA PHE A 176 13.28 4.87 5.18
C PHE A 176 13.94 5.23 6.50
N LEU A 177 14.33 4.24 7.29
CA LEU A 177 14.90 4.41 8.63
C LEU A 177 16.43 4.46 8.65
N HIS A 178 17.07 4.42 7.48
CA HIS A 178 18.54 4.42 7.40
C HIS A 178 19.15 5.64 8.09
N GLY A 179 20.16 5.39 8.94
CA GLY A 179 20.89 6.43 9.67
C GLY A 179 20.13 7.06 10.84
N LEU A 180 18.93 6.57 11.18
CA LEU A 180 18.16 7.05 12.33
C LEU A 180 18.45 6.21 13.57
N ASP A 181 18.64 6.86 14.70
CA ASP A 181 18.71 6.24 16.02
C ASP A 181 17.30 6.17 16.60
N LEU A 182 16.62 5.03 16.37
CA LEU A 182 15.20 4.87 16.70
C LEU A 182 14.94 4.87 18.21
N ASP A 183 15.92 4.41 19.01
CA ASP A 183 15.82 4.43 20.46
C ASP A 183 15.92 5.87 21.00
N ALA A 184 16.89 6.64 20.52
CA ALA A 184 17.02 8.04 20.92
C ALA A 184 15.86 8.92 20.43
N ILE A 185 15.25 8.62 19.28
CA ILE A 185 14.11 9.36 18.74
C ILE A 185 12.82 8.99 19.50
N GLY A 186 12.56 7.71 19.72
CA GLY A 186 11.33 7.22 20.34
C GLY A 186 10.08 7.63 19.58
N VAL A 187 9.27 8.54 20.14
CA VAL A 187 8.03 9.04 19.52
C VAL A 187 8.22 10.46 18.99
N ASP A 188 8.01 10.64 17.70
CA ASP A 188 8.16 11.93 17.01
C ASP A 188 7.06 12.14 15.95
N HIS A 189 6.06 12.91 16.29
CA HIS A 189 4.93 13.28 15.42
C HIS A 189 5.03 14.75 15.04
N SER A 190 6.01 15.11 14.22
CA SER A 190 6.31 16.50 13.94
C SER A 190 7.04 16.70 12.61
N SER A 191 7.43 17.92 12.34
CA SER A 191 8.33 18.31 11.25
C SER A 191 9.80 18.39 11.69
N SER A 192 10.22 17.47 12.52
CA SER A 192 11.59 17.39 13.07
C SER A 192 12.64 17.07 12.03
N PRO A 193 13.93 17.25 12.35
CA PRO A 193 15.04 16.78 11.53
C PRO A 193 15.03 15.26 11.31
N SER A 194 14.59 14.46 12.29
CA SER A 194 14.50 13.00 12.18
C SER A 194 13.43 12.57 11.16
N ASN A 195 12.23 13.15 11.23
CA ASN A 195 11.17 12.92 10.27
C ASN A 195 11.54 13.45 8.87
N LEU A 196 12.24 14.59 8.78
CA LEU A 196 12.76 15.08 7.51
C LEU A 196 13.80 14.13 6.92
N ALA A 197 14.70 13.58 7.73
CA ALA A 197 15.68 12.58 7.29
C ALA A 197 14.98 11.31 6.79
N MET A 198 13.95 10.81 7.50
CA MET A 198 13.15 9.67 7.06
C MET A 198 12.51 9.93 5.68
N CYS A 199 11.90 11.08 5.46
CA CYS A 199 11.32 11.43 4.17
C CYS A 199 12.39 11.55 3.08
N ASN A 200 13.50 12.25 3.35
CA ASN A 200 14.60 12.42 2.39
C ASN A 200 15.28 11.09 2.04
N ASN A 201 15.26 10.10 2.93
CA ASN A 201 15.77 8.76 2.65
C ASN A 201 15.00 8.10 1.50
N ALA A 202 13.75 8.49 1.23
CA ALA A 202 13.01 7.98 0.07
C ALA A 202 13.79 8.19 -1.24
N LEU A 203 14.45 9.34 -1.39
CA LEU A 203 15.31 9.65 -2.54
C LEU A 203 16.75 9.20 -2.28
N ASN A 204 17.36 9.65 -1.19
CA ASN A 204 18.80 9.52 -0.94
C ASN A 204 19.26 8.06 -0.78
N MET A 205 18.38 7.19 -0.28
CA MET A 205 18.65 5.77 -0.07
C MET A 205 18.04 4.90 -1.16
N SER A 206 17.42 5.50 -2.19
CA SER A 206 16.72 4.76 -3.24
C SER A 206 15.75 3.75 -2.63
N VAL A 207 14.79 4.25 -1.84
CA VAL A 207 13.74 3.40 -1.24
C VAL A 207 12.98 2.67 -2.34
N PHE A 208 12.67 3.37 -3.45
CA PHE A 208 11.91 2.81 -4.54
C PHE A 208 12.81 2.37 -5.69
N GLU A 209 12.55 1.18 -6.21
CA GLU A 209 13.21 0.65 -7.40
C GLU A 209 12.21 -0.13 -8.26
N ALA A 210 12.54 -0.29 -9.56
CA ALA A 210 11.71 -1.07 -10.47
C ALA A 210 11.75 -2.55 -10.13
N GLY A 211 10.60 -3.20 -10.14
CA GLY A 211 10.48 -4.63 -9.92
C GLY A 211 9.32 -4.99 -9.03
N PHE A 212 9.13 -6.28 -8.87
CA PHE A 212 8.13 -6.84 -7.99
C PHE A 212 8.74 -8.05 -7.27
N ILE A 213 8.72 -8.02 -5.96
CA ILE A 213 9.04 -9.19 -5.18
C ILE A 213 7.88 -10.14 -5.32
N ASN A 214 8.06 -11.13 -6.19
CA ASN A 214 7.15 -12.24 -6.21
C ASN A 214 7.35 -12.96 -4.88
N THR A 215 6.44 -12.73 -3.95
CA THR A 215 6.32 -13.59 -2.79
C THR A 215 5.74 -14.92 -3.26
N SER A 216 6.46 -15.63 -4.12
CA SER A 216 6.32 -17.05 -4.22
C SER A 216 6.94 -17.58 -2.93
N ILE A 217 6.10 -17.75 -2.00
CA ILE A 217 6.36 -18.02 -0.61
C ILE A 217 7.02 -19.37 -0.47
N GLU A 218 8.24 -19.39 -0.01
CA GLU A 218 8.74 -20.54 0.76
C GLU A 218 8.20 -20.55 2.19
N ASN A 219 7.35 -19.59 2.55
CA ASN A 219 6.49 -19.60 3.74
C ASN A 219 5.06 -19.34 3.27
N GLU A 220 4.42 -20.35 2.70
CA GLU A 220 2.98 -20.42 2.58
C GLU A 220 2.35 -19.93 3.88
N PRO A 221 1.44 -18.92 3.86
CA PRO A 221 0.64 -18.68 5.03
C PRO A 221 -0.04 -20.00 5.35
N SER A 222 0.22 -20.56 6.53
CA SER A 222 -0.31 -21.86 6.95
C SER A 222 -1.84 -21.88 7.03
N ARG A 223 -2.52 -20.89 6.45
CA ARG A 223 -3.97 -20.71 6.46
C ARG A 223 -4.48 -20.06 5.19
N ASN A 224 -5.59 -20.57 4.70
CA ASN A 224 -6.40 -19.91 3.69
C ASN A 224 -6.80 -18.51 4.16
N PHE A 225 -6.72 -17.49 3.30
CA PHE A 225 -7.13 -16.13 3.66
C PHE A 225 -7.88 -15.44 2.53
N VAL A 226 -8.62 -14.39 2.89
CA VAL A 226 -9.14 -13.38 1.98
C VAL A 226 -8.97 -11.99 2.60
N HIS A 227 -8.38 -11.10 1.84
CA HIS A 227 -8.30 -9.68 2.16
C HIS A 227 -9.22 -8.90 1.21
N VAL A 228 -10.00 -7.97 1.78
CA VAL A 228 -10.84 -7.06 1.00
C VAL A 228 -10.12 -5.74 0.89
N ASP A 229 -9.77 -5.37 -0.33
CA ASP A 229 -9.11 -4.11 -0.64
C ASP A 229 -10.17 -3.13 -1.19
N TYR A 230 -10.23 -1.96 -0.58
CA TYR A 230 -11.21 -0.91 -0.87
C TYR A 230 -10.62 0.20 -1.76
N THR A 231 -9.61 -0.09 -2.57
CA THR A 231 -8.98 0.90 -3.48
C THR A 231 -10.00 1.55 -4.42
N LEU A 232 -11.07 0.82 -4.76
CA LEU A 232 -12.25 1.37 -5.43
C LEU A 232 -13.47 1.28 -4.51
N PRO A 233 -14.14 2.40 -4.23
CA PRO A 233 -15.17 2.48 -3.20
C PRO A 233 -16.43 1.65 -3.48
N TYR A 234 -16.78 1.49 -4.75
CA TYR A 234 -17.97 0.78 -5.20
C TYR A 234 -17.66 -0.60 -5.79
N ALA A 235 -16.37 -0.96 -5.86
CA ALA A 235 -15.91 -2.24 -6.40
C ALA A 235 -14.64 -2.71 -5.66
N PRO A 236 -14.80 -3.28 -4.45
CA PRO A 236 -13.67 -3.78 -3.68
C PRO A 236 -12.97 -4.90 -4.42
N THR A 237 -11.64 -4.95 -4.32
CA THR A 237 -10.82 -6.05 -4.82
C THR A 237 -10.67 -7.10 -3.72
N PHE A 238 -10.83 -8.36 -4.08
CA PHE A 238 -10.68 -9.48 -3.15
C PHE A 238 -9.37 -10.21 -3.45
N ASN A 239 -8.38 -10.02 -2.59
CA ASN A 239 -7.11 -10.75 -2.65
C ASN A 239 -7.23 -12.00 -1.80
N TYR A 240 -7.00 -13.18 -2.38
CA TYR A 240 -7.21 -14.45 -1.69
C TYR A 240 -6.11 -15.46 -1.98
N HIS A 241 -5.95 -16.39 -1.05
CA HIS A 241 -5.06 -17.54 -1.15
C HIS A 241 -5.68 -18.75 -0.46
N PHE A 242 -5.57 -19.91 -1.10
CA PHE A 242 -5.94 -21.22 -0.56
C PHE A 242 -4.73 -22.17 -0.66
N ASN A 243 -4.40 -22.84 0.43
CA ASN A 243 -3.32 -23.84 0.51
C ASN A 243 -3.62 -25.12 -0.30
N SER A 244 -4.41 -25.01 -1.32
CA SER A 244 -4.84 -26.11 -2.18
C SER A 244 -4.77 -25.65 -3.62
N THR A 245 -4.25 -26.47 -4.50
CA THR A 245 -4.20 -26.21 -5.95
C THR A 245 -5.57 -26.33 -6.64
N ASN A 246 -6.63 -26.64 -5.89
CA ASN A 246 -7.98 -26.71 -6.43
C ASN A 246 -8.50 -25.33 -6.85
N GLN A 247 -9.32 -25.34 -7.88
CA GLN A 247 -10.01 -24.13 -8.33
C GLN A 247 -10.98 -23.61 -7.26
N ILE A 248 -11.12 -22.28 -7.21
CA ILE A 248 -11.94 -21.57 -6.21
C ILE A 248 -13.23 -21.10 -6.86
N ASN A 249 -14.34 -21.26 -6.13
CA ASN A 249 -15.58 -20.59 -6.41
C ASN A 249 -15.72 -19.36 -5.51
N LEU A 250 -16.09 -18.24 -6.11
CA LEU A 250 -16.33 -16.98 -5.43
C LEU A 250 -17.81 -16.61 -5.56
N ASP A 251 -18.44 -16.37 -4.44
CA ASP A 251 -19.84 -15.93 -4.35
C ASP A 251 -19.94 -14.65 -3.52
N ILE A 252 -20.77 -13.72 -3.96
CA ILE A 252 -21.10 -12.51 -3.20
C ILE A 252 -22.60 -12.47 -2.98
N TYR A 253 -22.99 -12.24 -1.72
CA TYR A 253 -24.36 -12.15 -1.28
C TYR A 253 -24.63 -10.78 -0.65
N GLY A 254 -25.86 -10.29 -0.80
CA GLY A 254 -26.40 -9.22 0.04
C GLY A 254 -26.63 -9.73 1.47
N VAL A 255 -26.81 -8.81 2.41
CA VAL A 255 -27.12 -9.14 3.80
C VAL A 255 -28.47 -9.86 3.94
N ASP A 256 -29.38 -9.68 2.97
CA ASP A 256 -30.67 -10.36 2.83
C ASP A 256 -30.54 -11.80 2.30
N GLY A 257 -29.32 -12.27 2.04
CA GLY A 257 -29.03 -13.59 1.45
C GLY A 257 -29.19 -13.65 -0.06
N LYS A 258 -29.53 -12.55 -0.72
CA LYS A 258 -29.64 -12.51 -2.18
C LYS A 258 -28.28 -12.72 -2.82
N HIS A 259 -28.19 -13.70 -3.73
CA HIS A 259 -26.99 -13.97 -4.51
C HIS A 259 -26.80 -12.87 -5.56
N ILE A 260 -25.60 -12.27 -5.62
CA ILE A 260 -25.29 -11.09 -6.44
C ILE A 260 -24.28 -11.42 -7.53
N ILE A 261 -23.21 -12.13 -7.18
CA ILE A 261 -22.13 -12.52 -8.09
C ILE A 261 -21.75 -13.97 -7.81
N HIS A 262 -21.47 -14.70 -8.87
CA HIS A 262 -20.85 -16.01 -8.85
C HIS A 262 -19.71 -16.07 -9.88
N HIS A 263 -18.55 -16.52 -9.44
CA HIS A 263 -17.44 -16.91 -10.32
C HIS A 263 -16.95 -18.29 -9.92
N SER A 264 -16.80 -19.16 -10.91
CA SER A 264 -16.23 -20.49 -10.73
C SER A 264 -14.87 -20.59 -11.43
N ASN A 265 -14.09 -21.59 -11.02
CA ASN A 265 -12.81 -21.94 -11.63
C ASN A 265 -11.74 -20.84 -11.53
N LEU A 266 -11.79 -20.03 -10.49
CA LEU A 266 -10.69 -19.10 -10.20
C LEU A 266 -9.44 -19.90 -9.75
N PRO A 267 -8.21 -19.40 -9.99
CA PRO A 267 -7.00 -20.04 -9.46
C PRO A 267 -7.04 -20.06 -7.93
N HIS A 268 -6.22 -20.92 -7.32
CA HIS A 268 -6.17 -21.07 -5.86
C HIS A 268 -5.66 -19.81 -5.12
N GLU A 269 -5.03 -18.91 -5.84
CA GLU A 269 -4.60 -17.59 -5.36
C GLU A 269 -4.83 -16.53 -6.43
N GLY A 270 -5.04 -15.30 -6.01
CA GLY A 270 -5.21 -14.20 -6.94
C GLY A 270 -5.97 -13.02 -6.36
N SER A 271 -6.28 -12.11 -7.26
CA SER A 271 -7.11 -10.94 -7.00
C SER A 271 -8.34 -10.99 -7.90
N TYR A 272 -9.52 -10.88 -7.31
CA TYR A 272 -10.77 -10.79 -8.04
C TYR A 272 -11.32 -9.36 -7.92
N PHE A 273 -11.57 -8.76 -9.07
CA PHE A 273 -12.17 -7.45 -9.19
C PHE A 273 -13.58 -7.59 -9.80
N PRO A 274 -14.65 -7.28 -9.06
CA PRO A 274 -16.00 -7.29 -9.62
C PRO A 274 -16.17 -6.19 -10.67
N LEU A 275 -16.57 -6.55 -11.87
CA LEU A 275 -16.89 -5.58 -12.93
C LEU A 275 -18.23 -4.84 -12.69
N LYS A 276 -18.85 -5.06 -11.56
CA LYS A 276 -20.15 -4.48 -11.18
C LYS A 276 -19.97 -3.51 -10.02
N GLU A 277 -20.52 -2.33 -10.15
CA GLU A 277 -20.65 -1.40 -9.04
C GLU A 277 -21.62 -1.92 -7.99
N PHE A 278 -21.23 -1.79 -6.73
CA PHE A 278 -22.10 -2.13 -5.60
C PHE A 278 -22.75 -0.84 -5.06
N SER A 279 -24.02 -0.92 -4.72
CA SER A 279 -24.68 0.12 -3.94
C SER A 279 -24.12 0.13 -2.51
N SER A 280 -24.25 1.26 -1.80
CA SER A 280 -23.91 1.32 -0.37
C SER A 280 -24.65 0.22 0.38
N GLY A 281 -23.93 -0.56 1.18
CA GLY A 281 -24.51 -1.68 1.89
C GLY A 281 -23.48 -2.65 2.47
N ILE A 282 -24.02 -3.66 3.13
CA ILE A 282 -23.26 -4.77 3.69
C ILE A 282 -23.38 -5.98 2.77
N TYR A 283 -22.24 -6.61 2.50
CA TYR A 283 -22.12 -7.76 1.63
C TYR A 283 -21.36 -8.90 2.32
N ILE A 284 -21.59 -10.10 1.86
CA ILE A 284 -20.93 -11.31 2.34
C ILE A 284 -20.22 -11.95 1.15
N LEU A 285 -18.90 -11.97 1.20
CA LEU A 285 -18.02 -12.70 0.30
C LEU A 285 -17.87 -14.13 0.80
N SER A 286 -17.99 -15.10 -0.08
CA SER A 286 -17.71 -16.51 0.17
C SER A 286 -16.78 -17.04 -0.90
N LEU A 287 -15.64 -17.59 -0.49
CA LEU A 287 -14.68 -18.28 -1.34
C LEU A 287 -14.61 -19.74 -0.91
N SER A 288 -14.65 -20.68 -1.85
CA SER A 288 -14.55 -22.10 -1.51
C SER A 288 -13.88 -22.92 -2.61
N ASN A 289 -13.11 -23.94 -2.23
CA ASN A 289 -12.50 -24.92 -3.12
C ASN A 289 -13.16 -26.31 -3.05
N GLY A 290 -14.37 -26.37 -2.48
CA GLY A 290 -15.10 -27.62 -2.24
C GLY A 290 -14.75 -28.34 -0.94
N LYS A 291 -13.55 -28.11 -0.39
CA LYS A 291 -13.08 -28.65 0.90
C LYS A 291 -13.08 -27.57 1.98
N ASP A 292 -12.48 -26.44 1.66
CA ASP A 292 -12.33 -25.31 2.57
C ASP A 292 -13.23 -24.17 2.11
N LYS A 293 -13.71 -23.37 3.06
CA LYS A 293 -14.54 -22.20 2.81
C LYS A 293 -14.11 -21.04 3.67
N ILE A 294 -13.94 -19.87 3.06
CA ILE A 294 -13.73 -18.60 3.76
C ILE A 294 -14.96 -17.72 3.51
N THR A 295 -15.48 -17.12 4.58
CA THR A 295 -16.55 -16.14 4.48
C THR A 295 -16.11 -14.84 5.12
N LYS A 296 -16.29 -13.72 4.43
CA LYS A 296 -15.95 -12.40 4.94
C LYS A 296 -17.07 -11.41 4.71
N LYS A 297 -17.46 -10.71 5.77
CA LYS A 297 -18.34 -9.55 5.69
C LYS A 297 -17.54 -8.33 5.28
N TYR A 298 -18.07 -7.54 4.34
CA TYR A 298 -17.49 -6.26 3.96
C TYR A 298 -18.59 -5.21 3.74
N THR A 299 -18.22 -3.94 3.77
CA THR A 299 -19.14 -2.81 3.63
C THR A 299 -18.71 -1.99 2.43
N VAL A 300 -19.68 -1.62 1.58
CA VAL A 300 -19.51 -0.64 0.51
C VAL A 300 -20.20 0.64 0.96
N THR A 301 -19.48 1.75 0.86
CA THR A 301 -20.00 3.10 1.10
C THR A 301 -19.83 3.93 -0.17
N GLN A 302 -20.90 4.54 -0.65
CA GLN A 302 -20.84 5.52 -1.76
C GLN A 302 -20.68 6.92 -1.22
#